data_cb390f965362e693bcfa32222741024e
#
_entry.id   cb390f965362e693bcfa32222741024e
#
_cell.length_a   1.000
_cell.length_b   1.000
_cell.length_c   1.000
_cell.angle_alpha   90.00
_cell.angle_beta   90.00
_cell.angle_gamma   90.00
#
_symmetry.space_group_name_H-M   'P 1'
#
loop_
_entity.id
_entity.type
_entity.pdbx_description
1 polymer ?
#
loop_
_entity_poly.entity_id
_entity_poly.type
_entity_poly.pdbx_seq_one_letter_code
_entity_poly.pdbx_strand_id
1 'polypeptide(L)'
;PMSGMDMPKEPMSGMDMPMDTSMAHFLPLVGMWAIMMAAMMLPTMVPTLRSYEDLMVSANGTRIGWLGVLLGYSIVWVLFSTVISGIQLGLLYLNIVDMMGKAKSVWLSAALLTAAGAFQFTRAKEICHDVCHSPMSYFVGHWRVGFQGGVRMGLSLGAFCVGCCWLFMVLGFAGGVMNFLWMGLTTVMMVL
;
A
#
# COMPACT_ATOMS: atom_id res chain seq x y z
N PRO A 1 -62.10 -0.99 20.65
CA PRO A 1 -60.81 -1.36 21.14
C PRO A 1 -60.19 -2.39 20.19
N MET A 2 -59.34 -1.94 19.29
CA MET A 2 -58.66 -2.82 18.35
C MET A 2 -57.29 -3.13 18.93
N SER A 3 -57.18 -4.37 19.37
CA SER A 3 -55.97 -5.01 19.81
C SER A 3 -54.84 -4.91 18.76
N GLY A 4 -53.66 -4.62 19.26
CA GLY A 4 -52.44 -4.56 18.47
C GLY A 4 -52.13 -5.89 17.79
N MET A 5 -51.80 -5.82 16.51
CA MET A 5 -51.07 -6.86 15.80
C MET A 5 -49.60 -6.68 16.14
N ASP A 6 -49.15 -7.49 17.05
CA ASP A 6 -47.71 -7.77 17.21
C ASP A 6 -47.22 -8.50 15.96
N MET A 7 -46.57 -7.75 15.07
CA MET A 7 -45.78 -8.37 14.02
C MET A 7 -44.53 -8.95 14.67
N PRO A 8 -44.25 -10.24 14.49
CA PRO A 8 -42.96 -10.80 14.89
C PRO A 8 -41.86 -10.08 14.11
N LYS A 9 -40.99 -9.40 14.81
CA LYS A 9 -39.68 -9.03 14.27
C LYS A 9 -38.92 -10.33 13.99
N GLU A 10 -39.06 -10.83 12.78
CA GLU A 10 -38.08 -11.81 12.32
C GLU A 10 -36.70 -11.12 12.36
N PRO A 11 -35.71 -11.73 13.04
CA PRO A 11 -34.37 -11.28 12.93
C PRO A 11 -33.96 -11.57 11.48
N MET A 12 -33.68 -10.52 10.69
CA MET A 12 -32.92 -10.67 9.44
C MET A 12 -31.49 -11.10 9.78
N SER A 13 -31.41 -12.31 10.30
CA SER A 13 -30.21 -13.11 10.47
C SER A 13 -29.91 -13.75 9.13
N GLY A 14 -29.15 -13.10 8.32
CA GLY A 14 -28.82 -13.70 7.03
C GLY A 14 -27.79 -12.96 6.20
N MET A 15 -27.04 -12.01 6.76
CA MET A 15 -25.89 -11.46 6.05
C MET A 15 -24.89 -10.80 7.01
N ASP A 16 -24.80 -11.29 8.24
CA ASP A 16 -23.61 -11.07 9.04
C ASP A 16 -22.51 -11.99 8.49
N MET A 17 -21.93 -11.58 7.39
CA MET A 17 -20.61 -12.11 7.05
C MET A 17 -19.69 -11.76 8.21
N PRO A 18 -18.93 -12.74 8.76
CA PRO A 18 -18.02 -12.52 9.88
C PRO A 18 -16.78 -11.75 9.41
N MET A 19 -16.98 -10.57 8.86
CA MET A 19 -15.91 -9.69 8.43
C MET A 19 -15.20 -9.08 9.64
N ASP A 20 -15.93 -8.93 10.73
CA ASP A 20 -15.42 -8.34 11.96
C ASP A 20 -14.38 -9.23 12.68
N THR A 21 -14.55 -10.55 12.63
CA THR A 21 -13.63 -11.48 13.30
C THR A 21 -12.39 -11.78 12.44
N SER A 22 -12.50 -11.70 11.11
CA SER A 22 -11.39 -12.01 10.21
C SER A 22 -10.30 -10.93 10.23
N MET A 23 -10.68 -9.67 10.48
CA MET A 23 -9.73 -8.54 10.57
C MET A 23 -8.91 -8.54 11.86
N ALA A 24 -9.32 -9.30 12.86
CA ALA A 24 -8.52 -9.54 14.07
C ALA A 24 -7.43 -10.61 13.86
N HIS A 25 -7.43 -11.29 12.71
CA HIS A 25 -6.42 -12.28 12.37
C HIS A 25 -5.34 -11.69 11.46
N PHE A 26 -4.09 -12.00 11.77
CA PHE A 26 -2.91 -11.46 11.09
C PHE A 26 -2.88 -11.75 9.58
N LEU A 27 -3.16 -13.00 9.18
CA LEU A 27 -3.07 -13.39 7.75
C LEU A 27 -4.06 -12.66 6.83
N PRO A 28 -5.36 -12.61 7.14
CA PRO A 28 -6.32 -11.83 6.35
C PRO A 28 -5.97 -10.35 6.27
N LEU A 29 -5.44 -9.79 7.37
CA LEU A 29 -5.02 -8.40 7.42
C LEU A 29 -3.84 -8.14 6.48
N VAL A 30 -2.84 -9.01 6.48
CA VAL A 30 -1.71 -8.94 5.53
C VAL A 30 -2.20 -9.05 4.09
N GLY A 31 -3.14 -9.98 3.81
CA GLY A 31 -3.73 -10.13 2.48
C GLY A 31 -4.47 -8.88 2.02
N MET A 32 -5.28 -8.28 2.89
CA MET A 32 -5.98 -7.03 2.62
C MET A 32 -4.99 -5.90 2.28
N TRP A 33 -3.95 -5.71 3.10
CA TRP A 33 -2.93 -4.70 2.85
C TRP A 33 -2.16 -4.95 1.56
N ALA A 34 -1.80 -6.21 1.28
CA ALA A 34 -1.08 -6.57 0.05
C ALA A 34 -1.91 -6.28 -1.20
N ILE A 35 -3.20 -6.64 -1.22
CA ILE A 35 -4.10 -6.38 -2.34
C ILE A 35 -4.30 -4.86 -2.53
N MET A 36 -4.54 -4.14 -1.45
CA MET A 36 -4.73 -2.70 -1.47
C MET A 36 -3.49 -1.98 -2.03
N MET A 37 -2.30 -2.35 -1.55
CA MET A 37 -1.05 -1.79 -2.04
C MET A 37 -0.78 -2.15 -3.50
N ALA A 38 -1.07 -3.38 -3.90
CA ALA A 38 -0.95 -3.78 -5.30
C ALA A 38 -1.83 -2.91 -6.19
N ALA A 39 -3.09 -2.68 -5.82
CA ALA A 39 -4.01 -1.83 -6.57
C ALA A 39 -3.52 -0.38 -6.68
N MET A 40 -2.99 0.19 -5.60
CA MET A 40 -2.48 1.58 -5.59
C MET A 40 -1.15 1.73 -6.35
N MET A 41 -0.31 0.71 -6.35
CA MET A 41 1.02 0.75 -6.99
C MET A 41 1.01 0.27 -8.44
N LEU A 42 -0.05 -0.40 -8.90
CA LEU A 42 -0.16 -0.85 -10.28
C LEU A 42 0.03 0.30 -11.30
N PRO A 43 -0.59 1.48 -11.14
CA PRO A 43 -0.40 2.59 -12.06
C PRO A 43 1.05 3.05 -12.19
N THR A 44 1.81 3.05 -11.12
CA THR A 44 3.22 3.46 -11.09
C THR A 44 4.16 2.39 -11.64
N MET A 45 3.79 1.11 -11.52
CA MET A 45 4.58 -0.01 -12.03
C MET A 45 4.53 -0.15 -13.56
N VAL A 46 3.40 0.18 -14.19
CA VAL A 46 3.26 0.05 -15.65
C VAL A 46 4.31 0.83 -16.42
N PRO A 47 4.53 2.15 -16.19
CA PRO A 47 5.58 2.89 -16.88
C PRO A 47 6.99 2.36 -16.58
N THR A 48 7.21 1.90 -15.35
CA THR A 48 8.50 1.31 -14.95
C THR A 48 8.82 0.02 -15.71
N LEU A 49 7.85 -0.87 -15.83
CA LEU A 49 8.01 -2.12 -16.58
C LEU A 49 8.19 -1.87 -18.09
N ARG A 50 7.50 -0.87 -18.65
CA ARG A 50 7.71 -0.44 -20.04
C ARG A 50 9.12 0.10 -20.26
N SER A 51 9.62 0.93 -19.36
CA SER A 51 11.01 1.44 -19.42
C SER A 51 12.03 0.30 -19.36
N TYR A 52 11.76 -0.75 -18.58
CA TYR A 52 12.60 -1.95 -18.59
C TYR A 52 12.53 -2.70 -19.93
N GLU A 53 11.34 -2.83 -20.53
CA GLU A 53 11.16 -3.49 -21.83
C GLU A 53 11.88 -2.74 -22.95
N ASP A 54 11.82 -1.41 -22.94
CA ASP A 54 12.53 -0.57 -23.93
C ASP A 54 14.06 -0.74 -23.83
N LEU A 55 14.59 -0.81 -22.61
CA LEU A 55 16.01 -1.08 -22.40
C LEU A 55 16.40 -2.54 -22.71
N MET A 56 15.49 -3.47 -22.53
CA MET A 56 15.75 -4.90 -22.78
C MET A 56 16.22 -5.15 -24.21
N VAL A 57 15.67 -4.42 -25.16
CA VAL A 57 16.03 -4.56 -26.59
C VAL A 57 17.45 -4.05 -26.88
N SER A 58 17.85 -2.95 -26.21
CA SER A 58 19.14 -2.28 -26.47
C SER A 58 20.29 -2.79 -25.57
N ALA A 59 19.98 -3.31 -24.38
CA ALA A 59 20.96 -3.66 -23.35
C ALA A 59 21.07 -5.17 -23.05
N ASN A 60 20.69 -6.04 -24.01
CA ASN A 60 20.70 -7.51 -23.85
C ASN A 60 19.95 -8.00 -22.60
N GLY A 61 18.87 -7.36 -22.27
CA GLY A 61 17.99 -7.79 -21.19
C GLY A 61 17.27 -9.10 -21.52
N THR A 62 16.80 -9.77 -20.50
CA THR A 62 16.07 -11.03 -20.62
C THR A 62 14.70 -10.93 -19.99
N ARG A 63 13.71 -11.66 -20.51
CA ARG A 63 12.38 -11.75 -19.89
C ARG A 63 12.45 -12.31 -18.46
N ILE A 64 13.46 -13.14 -18.17
CA ILE A 64 13.72 -13.66 -16.83
C ILE A 64 14.17 -12.52 -15.90
N GLY A 65 14.95 -11.57 -16.38
CA GLY A 65 15.32 -10.36 -15.64
C GLY A 65 14.11 -9.48 -15.34
N TRP A 66 13.19 -9.31 -16.29
CA TRP A 66 11.93 -8.61 -16.10
C TRP A 66 11.08 -9.23 -14.97
N LEU A 67 10.93 -10.57 -14.98
CA LEU A 67 10.28 -11.29 -13.89
C LEU A 67 11.03 -11.09 -12.56
N GLY A 68 12.36 -11.01 -12.59
CA GLY A 68 13.17 -10.70 -11.43
C GLY A 68 12.84 -9.33 -10.82
N VAL A 69 12.69 -8.29 -11.66
CA VAL A 69 12.30 -6.94 -11.20
C VAL A 69 10.93 -6.97 -10.54
N LEU A 70 9.95 -7.61 -11.19
CA LEU A 70 8.59 -7.74 -10.65
C LEU A 70 8.60 -8.47 -9.29
N LEU A 71 9.34 -9.56 -9.20
CA LEU A 71 9.43 -10.36 -7.97
C LEU A 71 10.12 -9.58 -6.85
N GLY A 72 11.25 -8.93 -7.13
CA GLY A 72 11.96 -8.11 -6.15
C GLY A 72 11.10 -6.97 -5.61
N TYR A 73 10.39 -6.28 -6.48
CA TYR A 73 9.45 -5.24 -6.11
C TYR A 73 8.31 -5.79 -5.23
N SER A 74 7.71 -6.91 -5.62
CA SER A 74 6.61 -7.55 -4.87
C SER A 74 7.06 -8.01 -3.48
N ILE A 75 8.29 -8.51 -3.33
CA ILE A 75 8.85 -8.91 -2.03
C ILE A 75 8.86 -7.72 -1.06
N VAL A 76 9.30 -6.55 -1.51
CA VAL A 76 9.36 -5.35 -0.66
C VAL A 76 7.94 -4.97 -0.19
N TRP A 77 6.95 -5.01 -1.09
CA TRP A 77 5.58 -4.67 -0.74
C TRP A 77 4.90 -5.69 0.19
N VAL A 78 5.15 -6.98 -0.02
CA VAL A 78 4.66 -8.01 0.91
C VAL A 78 5.31 -7.85 2.29
N LEU A 79 6.60 -7.56 2.34
CA LEU A 79 7.28 -7.30 3.60
C LEU A 79 6.72 -6.06 4.30
N PHE A 80 6.49 -4.98 3.58
CA PHE A 80 5.87 -3.77 4.13
C PHE A 80 4.44 -4.04 4.60
N SER A 81 3.64 -4.80 3.83
CA SER A 81 2.28 -5.21 4.23
C SER A 81 2.30 -6.01 5.53
N THR A 82 3.27 -6.88 5.71
CA THR A 82 3.45 -7.67 6.94
C THR A 82 3.75 -6.78 8.14
N VAL A 83 4.66 -5.82 7.97
CA VAL A 83 5.05 -4.86 9.02
C VAL A 83 3.87 -3.97 9.41
N ILE A 84 3.18 -3.37 8.44
CA ILE A 84 2.07 -2.45 8.72
C ILE A 84 0.88 -3.19 9.36
N SER A 85 0.63 -4.45 8.96
CA SER A 85 -0.39 -5.30 9.58
C SER A 85 -0.06 -5.61 11.04
N GLY A 86 1.21 -5.88 11.35
CA GLY A 86 1.67 -6.06 12.73
C GLY A 86 1.49 -4.79 13.57
N ILE A 87 1.81 -3.63 13.00
CA ILE A 87 1.60 -2.33 13.65
C ILE A 87 0.10 -2.10 13.89
N GLN A 88 -0.76 -2.35 12.90
CA GLN A 88 -2.20 -2.20 13.04
C GLN A 88 -2.78 -3.09 14.13
N LEU A 89 -2.38 -4.36 14.19
CA LEU A 89 -2.78 -5.26 15.27
C LEU A 89 -2.31 -4.75 16.64
N GLY A 90 -1.07 -4.30 16.75
CA GLY A 90 -0.56 -3.71 17.99
C GLY A 90 -1.38 -2.49 18.43
N LEU A 91 -1.70 -1.59 17.50
CA LEU A 91 -2.53 -0.41 17.76
C LEU A 91 -3.98 -0.80 18.14
N LEU A 92 -4.50 -1.89 17.57
CA LEU A 92 -5.81 -2.43 17.90
C LEU A 92 -5.82 -2.97 19.34
N TYR A 93 -4.81 -3.76 19.73
CA TYR A 93 -4.65 -4.26 21.10
C TYR A 93 -4.52 -3.11 22.13
N LEU A 94 -3.83 -2.03 21.76
CA LEU A 94 -3.70 -0.82 22.59
C LEU A 94 -4.96 0.06 22.58
N ASN A 95 -6.00 -0.33 21.81
CA ASN A 95 -7.25 0.40 21.68
C ASN A 95 -7.11 1.83 21.10
N ILE A 96 -6.03 2.09 20.37
CA ILE A 96 -5.69 3.37 19.74
C ILE A 96 -6.43 3.54 18.41
N VAL A 97 -6.62 2.44 17.67
CA VAL A 97 -7.39 2.40 16.41
C VAL A 97 -8.65 1.56 16.58
N ASP A 98 -9.62 1.79 15.71
CA ASP A 98 -10.84 1.02 15.60
C ASP A 98 -10.64 -0.23 14.71
N MET A 99 -11.61 -1.14 14.67
CA MET A 99 -11.62 -2.33 13.80
C MET A 99 -11.43 -1.98 12.32
N MET A 100 -11.90 -0.82 11.89
CA MET A 100 -11.71 -0.28 10.54
C MET A 100 -10.33 0.36 10.32
N GLY A 101 -9.41 0.27 11.28
CA GLY A 101 -8.09 0.89 11.21
C GLY A 101 -8.12 2.41 11.30
N LYS A 102 -9.20 3.01 11.81
CA LYS A 102 -9.30 4.45 12.01
C LYS A 102 -8.81 4.84 13.40
N ALA A 103 -7.96 5.87 13.47
CA ALA A 103 -7.51 6.42 14.74
C ALA A 103 -8.69 7.00 15.55
N LYS A 104 -8.82 6.58 16.80
CA LYS A 104 -9.87 7.07 17.73
C LYS A 104 -9.60 8.49 18.20
N SER A 105 -8.34 8.89 18.24
CA SER A 105 -7.91 10.21 18.68
C SER A 105 -7.75 11.17 17.51
N VAL A 106 -8.43 12.33 17.57
CA VAL A 106 -8.27 13.42 16.61
C VAL A 106 -6.84 13.96 16.61
N TRP A 107 -6.18 13.99 17.76
CA TRP A 107 -4.80 14.42 17.90
C TRP A 107 -3.83 13.50 17.14
N LEU A 108 -4.06 12.19 17.18
CA LEU A 108 -3.25 11.24 16.41
C LEU A 108 -3.43 11.45 14.90
N SER A 109 -4.67 11.64 14.45
CA SER A 109 -4.94 11.94 13.03
C SER A 109 -4.30 13.26 12.60
N ALA A 110 -4.37 14.29 13.42
CA ALA A 110 -3.72 15.58 13.15
C ALA A 110 -2.19 15.45 13.11
N ALA A 111 -1.59 14.68 14.03
CA ALA A 111 -0.16 14.42 14.04
C ALA A 111 0.30 13.65 12.78
N LEU A 112 -0.47 12.64 12.35
CA LEU A 112 -0.18 11.89 11.12
C LEU A 112 -0.27 12.78 9.88
N LEU A 113 -1.29 13.63 9.78
CA LEU A 113 -1.45 14.59 8.68
C LEU A 113 -0.31 15.60 8.65
N THR A 114 0.05 16.14 9.81
CA THR A 114 1.17 17.10 9.91
C THR A 114 2.50 16.45 9.56
N ALA A 115 2.75 15.22 10.05
CA ALA A 115 3.96 14.48 9.72
C ALA A 115 4.05 14.16 8.23
N ALA A 116 2.95 13.74 7.61
CA ALA A 116 2.92 13.50 6.17
C ALA A 116 3.11 14.78 5.36
N GLY A 117 2.50 15.88 5.78
CA GLY A 117 2.71 17.20 5.15
C GLY A 117 4.16 17.68 5.28
N ALA A 118 4.75 17.56 6.47
CA ALA A 118 6.14 17.94 6.71
C ALA A 118 7.13 17.08 5.88
N PHE A 119 6.84 15.79 5.76
CA PHE A 119 7.66 14.88 4.94
C PHE A 119 7.70 15.27 3.46
N GLN A 120 6.63 15.89 2.93
CA GLN A 120 6.59 16.36 1.55
C GLN A 120 7.70 17.37 1.22
N PHE A 121 8.16 18.12 2.22
CA PHE A 121 9.23 19.13 2.05
C PHE A 121 10.63 18.58 2.33
N THR A 122 10.76 17.28 2.56
CA THR A 122 12.08 16.68 2.84
C THR A 122 12.81 16.29 1.56
N ARG A 123 14.14 16.44 1.57
CA ARG A 123 15.02 15.96 0.48
C ARG A 123 14.91 14.45 0.25
N ALA A 124 14.56 13.69 1.28
CA ALA A 124 14.37 12.26 1.15
C ALA A 124 13.24 11.93 0.17
N LYS A 125 12.15 12.70 0.19
CA LYS A 125 11.06 12.53 -0.78
C LYS A 125 11.50 12.92 -2.20
N GLU A 126 12.24 14.02 -2.39
CA GLU A 126 12.73 14.43 -3.71
C GLU A 126 13.55 13.31 -4.36
N ILE A 127 14.51 12.73 -3.63
CA ILE A 127 15.37 11.64 -4.15
C ILE A 127 14.54 10.41 -4.52
N CYS A 128 13.59 10.02 -3.65
CA CYS A 128 12.74 8.86 -3.91
C CYS A 128 11.78 9.11 -5.08
N HIS A 129 11.24 10.33 -5.17
CA HIS A 129 10.33 10.75 -6.23
C HIS A 129 11.02 10.75 -7.60
N ASP A 130 12.24 11.26 -7.70
CA ASP A 130 13.03 11.27 -8.93
C ASP A 130 13.24 9.86 -9.49
N VAL A 131 13.53 8.88 -8.61
CA VAL A 131 13.68 7.47 -9.01
C VAL A 131 12.37 6.89 -9.52
N CYS A 132 11.24 7.23 -8.90
CA CYS A 132 9.91 6.73 -9.30
C CYS A 132 9.40 7.39 -10.59
N HIS A 133 9.71 8.68 -10.83
CA HIS A 133 9.30 9.41 -12.03
C HIS A 133 10.22 9.20 -13.24
N SER A 134 11.48 8.88 -13.00
CA SER A 134 12.47 8.63 -14.06
C SER A 134 13.06 7.20 -13.96
N PRO A 135 12.24 6.16 -14.08
CA PRO A 135 12.72 4.79 -13.95
C PRO A 135 13.77 4.42 -15.01
N MET A 136 13.72 5.06 -16.18
CA MET A 136 14.71 4.87 -17.23
C MET A 136 16.12 5.28 -16.77
N SER A 137 16.27 6.46 -16.15
CA SER A 137 17.57 6.92 -15.65
C SER A 137 18.10 6.02 -14.53
N TYR A 138 17.20 5.52 -13.68
CA TYR A 138 17.55 4.54 -12.66
C TYR A 138 18.09 3.25 -13.27
N PHE A 139 17.40 2.68 -14.26
CA PHE A 139 17.83 1.45 -14.91
C PHE A 139 19.16 1.61 -15.66
N VAL A 140 19.35 2.72 -16.36
CA VAL A 140 20.62 3.00 -17.07
C VAL A 140 21.80 3.02 -16.11
N GLY A 141 21.63 3.63 -14.92
CA GLY A 141 22.69 3.71 -13.91
C GLY A 141 22.95 2.41 -13.14
N HIS A 142 21.98 1.51 -13.06
CA HIS A 142 22.03 0.30 -12.22
C HIS A 142 21.75 -0.99 -12.99
N TRP A 143 21.91 -0.96 -14.32
CA TRP A 143 21.60 -2.10 -15.17
C TRP A 143 22.37 -3.36 -14.80
N ARG A 144 21.65 -4.44 -14.55
CA ARG A 144 22.20 -5.75 -14.27
C ARG A 144 21.46 -6.81 -15.07
N VAL A 145 22.19 -7.65 -15.76
CA VAL A 145 21.64 -8.73 -16.59
C VAL A 145 21.33 -9.95 -15.72
N GLY A 146 20.29 -10.69 -16.13
CA GLY A 146 19.88 -11.95 -15.52
C GLY A 146 18.89 -11.80 -14.36
N PHE A 147 18.41 -12.95 -13.87
CA PHE A 147 17.36 -13.00 -12.84
C PHE A 147 17.78 -12.31 -11.53
N GLN A 148 18.96 -12.62 -11.02
CA GLN A 148 19.45 -11.99 -9.76
C GLN A 148 19.66 -10.48 -9.92
N GLY A 149 20.12 -10.06 -11.11
CA GLY A 149 20.21 -8.65 -11.45
C GLY A 149 18.86 -7.96 -11.39
N GLY A 150 17.83 -8.57 -12.01
CA GLY A 150 16.46 -8.13 -11.98
C GLY A 150 15.89 -8.03 -10.56
N VAL A 151 16.06 -9.07 -9.74
CA VAL A 151 15.59 -9.07 -8.33
C VAL A 151 16.24 -7.94 -7.54
N ARG A 152 17.54 -7.71 -7.68
CA ARG A 152 18.22 -6.60 -6.97
C ARG A 152 17.72 -5.23 -7.41
N MET A 153 17.51 -5.03 -8.71
CA MET A 153 16.94 -3.79 -9.23
C MET A 153 15.51 -3.60 -8.71
N GLY A 154 14.69 -4.66 -8.71
CA GLY A 154 13.32 -4.64 -8.18
C GLY A 154 13.27 -4.35 -6.68
N LEU A 155 14.15 -4.95 -5.88
CA LEU A 155 14.26 -4.66 -4.44
C LEU A 155 14.62 -3.21 -4.16
N SER A 156 15.62 -2.67 -4.85
CA SER A 156 15.99 -1.26 -4.72
C SER A 156 14.87 -0.33 -5.13
N LEU A 157 14.23 -0.59 -6.28
CA LEU A 157 13.12 0.22 -6.77
C LEU A 157 11.93 0.18 -5.80
N GLY A 158 11.60 -1.00 -5.26
CA GLY A 158 10.57 -1.16 -4.25
C GLY A 158 10.90 -0.40 -2.96
N ALA A 159 12.17 -0.44 -2.52
CA ALA A 159 12.61 0.30 -1.33
C ALA A 159 12.48 1.82 -1.51
N PHE A 160 12.84 2.37 -2.67
CA PHE A 160 12.64 3.78 -2.99
C PHE A 160 11.16 4.11 -3.04
N CYS A 161 10.34 3.27 -3.67
CA CYS A 161 8.89 3.47 -3.75
C CYS A 161 8.25 3.48 -2.36
N VAL A 162 8.56 2.52 -1.49
CA VAL A 162 8.12 2.53 -0.09
C VAL A 162 8.62 3.79 0.62
N GLY A 163 9.87 4.18 0.41
CA GLY A 163 10.47 5.38 1.00
C GLY A 163 9.72 6.67 0.67
N CYS A 164 9.17 6.80 -0.54
CA CYS A 164 8.41 8.00 -0.93
C CYS A 164 6.95 7.97 -0.48
N CYS A 165 6.34 6.78 -0.34
CA CYS A 165 4.89 6.67 -0.16
C CYS A 165 4.45 6.11 1.21
N TRP A 166 5.36 5.62 2.07
CA TRP A 166 5.00 4.98 3.34
C TRP A 166 4.12 5.85 4.24
N LEU A 167 4.36 7.16 4.29
CA LEU A 167 3.53 8.06 5.09
C LEU A 167 2.12 8.23 4.53
N PHE A 168 1.96 8.21 3.21
CA PHE A 168 0.62 8.20 2.61
C PHE A 168 -0.15 6.93 2.96
N MET A 169 0.53 5.79 3.05
CA MET A 169 -0.09 4.55 3.51
C MET A 169 -0.50 4.63 5.00
N VAL A 170 0.35 5.23 5.83
CA VAL A 170 0.05 5.45 7.25
C VAL A 170 -1.10 6.47 7.44
N LEU A 171 -1.29 7.41 6.51
CA LEU A 171 -2.47 8.29 6.50
C LEU A 171 -3.80 7.54 6.40
N GLY A 172 -3.80 6.30 5.92
CA GLY A 172 -4.96 5.43 5.98
C GLY A 172 -5.55 5.31 7.40
N PHE A 173 -4.71 5.34 8.43
CA PHE A 173 -5.18 5.34 9.82
C PHE A 173 -5.88 6.63 10.25
N ALA A 174 -5.67 7.75 9.57
CA ALA A 174 -6.36 9.00 9.86
C ALA A 174 -7.78 9.03 9.27
N GLY A 175 -7.93 8.59 8.02
CA GLY A 175 -9.22 8.61 7.31
C GLY A 175 -10.00 7.30 7.37
N GLY A 176 -9.37 6.23 7.86
CA GLY A 176 -9.87 4.87 7.84
C GLY A 176 -9.33 4.09 6.64
N VAL A 177 -8.68 2.97 6.91
CA VAL A 177 -8.03 2.12 5.88
C VAL A 177 -9.04 1.57 4.86
N MET A 178 -10.29 1.39 5.27
CA MET A 178 -11.37 0.89 4.40
C MET A 178 -12.16 1.98 3.67
N ASN A 179 -11.77 3.24 3.79
CA ASN A 179 -12.45 4.33 3.10
C ASN A 179 -11.88 4.49 1.67
N PHE A 180 -12.62 3.99 0.66
CA PHE A 180 -12.19 4.04 -0.74
C PHE A 180 -11.98 5.47 -1.27
N LEU A 181 -12.78 6.44 -0.81
CA LEU A 181 -12.60 7.84 -1.22
C LEU A 181 -11.30 8.42 -0.67
N TRP A 182 -10.99 8.13 0.59
CA TRP A 182 -9.75 8.55 1.22
C TRP A 182 -8.53 7.92 0.56
N MET A 183 -8.59 6.62 0.30
CA MET A 183 -7.53 5.88 -0.38
C MET A 183 -7.35 6.33 -1.83
N GLY A 184 -8.44 6.61 -2.54
CA GLY A 184 -8.40 7.19 -3.89
C GLY A 184 -7.74 8.57 -3.91
N LEU A 185 -8.09 9.44 -2.96
CA LEU A 185 -7.48 10.76 -2.83
C LEU A 185 -5.98 10.68 -2.55
N THR A 186 -5.57 9.81 -1.63
CA THR A 186 -4.14 9.61 -1.33
C THR A 186 -3.38 9.04 -2.52
N THR A 187 -3.99 8.17 -3.32
CA THR A 187 -3.40 7.65 -4.57
C THR A 187 -3.19 8.75 -5.59
N VAL A 188 -4.20 9.62 -5.80
CA VAL A 188 -4.09 10.77 -6.71
C VAL A 188 -2.99 11.72 -6.26
N MET A 189 -2.93 12.03 -4.94
CA MET A 189 -1.88 12.88 -4.36
C MET A 189 -0.47 12.27 -4.45
N MET A 190 -0.38 10.96 -4.64
CA MET A 190 0.90 10.27 -4.77
C MET A 190 1.39 10.24 -6.22
N VAL A 191 0.46 10.26 -7.19
CA VAL A 191 0.77 10.21 -8.63
C VAL A 191 1.03 11.62 -9.19
N LEU A 192 0.42 12.66 -8.63
CA LEU A 192 0.67 14.06 -8.96
C LEU A 192 1.98 14.57 -8.37
#